data_a5efe134ca71b023a8a630dee776519d
#
_entry.id   a5efe134ca71b023a8a630dee776519d
#
_cell.length_a   1.000
_cell.length_b   1.000
_cell.length_c   1.000
_cell.angle_alpha   90.00
_cell.angle_beta   90.00
_cell.angle_gamma   90.00
#
_symmetry.space_group_name_H-M   'P 1'
#
loop_
_entity.id
_entity.type
_entity.pdbx_description
1 polymer ?
#
loop_
_entity_poly.entity_id
_entity_poly.type
_entity_poly.pdbx_seq_one_letter_code
_entity_poly.pdbx_strand_id
1 'polypeptide(L)'
;MRPTPEMSFAIRHFGCQSGINITASHNPREYNGYKAYWDDGAQVLAPHDKGIIDEVNKISSATDIKFEGNKDLIQIVGEEVDSVYLNKVKTISIDPEVIKRQKDLKIVYTPIHGTGMMLIPRALKQWGFENVHTVPEQMVKSGDFPTVVSPNPENAEALSMAIDLAKKIDADIVMASDPDADRVGMACKNDKGEWVLINGNQTCLLFLYYIIKNRIAMGK
;
A
#
# COMPACT_ATOMS: atom_id res chain seq x y z
N MET A 1 10.98 -4.67 5.28
CA MET A 1 10.17 -4.32 4.09
C MET A 1 9.07 -3.36 4.53
N ARG A 2 8.82 -2.33 3.73
CA ARG A 2 7.84 -1.26 4.01
C ARG A 2 7.05 -0.93 2.73
N PRO A 3 5.88 -0.27 2.85
CA PRO A 3 5.07 0.17 1.72
C PRO A 3 5.80 1.11 0.76
N THR A 4 5.50 1.01 -0.54
CA THR A 4 6.01 1.94 -1.56
C THR A 4 5.75 3.42 -1.23
N PRO A 5 4.56 3.83 -0.72
CA PRO A 5 4.33 5.22 -0.35
C PRO A 5 5.22 5.73 0.79
N GLU A 6 5.61 4.86 1.73
CA GLU A 6 6.54 5.24 2.79
C GLU A 6 7.95 5.44 2.25
N MET A 7 8.40 4.62 1.31
CA MET A 7 9.70 4.81 0.65
C MET A 7 9.73 6.16 -0.10
N SER A 8 8.69 6.48 -0.86
CA SER A 8 8.54 7.80 -1.49
C SER A 8 8.59 8.96 -0.48
N PHE A 9 7.97 8.79 0.69
CA PHE A 9 8.07 9.76 1.78
C PHE A 9 9.49 9.85 2.33
N ALA A 10 10.16 8.71 2.56
CA ALA A 10 11.51 8.65 3.14
C ALA A 10 12.55 9.36 2.26
N ILE A 11 12.45 9.28 0.94
CA ILE A 11 13.32 10.02 0.01
C ILE A 11 13.30 11.51 0.35
N ARG A 12 12.11 12.10 0.46
CA ARG A 12 11.96 13.53 0.80
C ARG A 12 12.34 13.84 2.24
N HIS A 13 12.01 12.93 3.15
CA HIS A 13 12.28 13.10 4.59
C HIS A 13 13.79 13.16 4.89
N PHE A 14 14.57 12.32 4.23
CA PHE A 14 16.02 12.28 4.39
C PHE A 14 16.80 13.16 3.40
N GLY A 15 16.12 13.81 2.44
CA GLY A 15 16.77 14.59 1.40
C GLY A 15 17.63 13.73 0.47
N CYS A 16 17.18 12.53 0.16
CA CYS A 16 17.89 11.62 -0.75
C CYS A 16 17.87 12.15 -2.18
N GLN A 17 18.93 11.93 -2.94
CA GLN A 17 19.00 12.26 -4.38
C GLN A 17 18.14 11.34 -5.25
N SER A 18 17.94 10.10 -4.80
CA SER A 18 17.12 9.12 -5.51
C SER A 18 16.65 8.02 -4.57
N GLY A 19 15.76 7.17 -5.05
CA GLY A 19 15.32 5.96 -4.35
C GLY A 19 15.09 4.81 -5.31
N ILE A 20 15.13 3.60 -4.75
CA ILE A 20 14.89 2.37 -5.50
C ILE A 20 13.89 1.52 -4.71
N ASN A 21 12.91 0.97 -5.41
CA ASN A 21 12.02 -0.03 -4.87
C ASN A 21 12.05 -1.29 -5.72
N ILE A 22 12.35 -2.43 -5.09
CA ILE A 22 12.33 -3.73 -5.75
C ILE A 22 10.97 -4.36 -5.47
N THR A 23 10.08 -4.33 -6.46
CA THR A 23 8.72 -4.83 -6.34
C THR A 23 8.13 -5.12 -7.72
N ALA A 24 7.39 -6.21 -7.83
CA ALA A 24 6.53 -6.48 -8.99
C ALA A 24 5.09 -6.02 -8.77
N SER A 25 4.82 -5.20 -7.73
CA SER A 25 3.49 -4.72 -7.35
C SER A 25 2.53 -5.91 -7.12
N HIS A 26 1.44 -5.97 -7.84
CA HIS A 26 0.38 -6.99 -7.76
C HIS A 26 0.51 -8.11 -8.81
N ASN A 27 1.63 -8.15 -9.52
CA ASN A 27 1.87 -9.22 -10.50
C ASN A 27 2.10 -10.57 -9.80
N PRO A 28 1.86 -11.70 -10.48
CA PRO A 28 2.17 -13.04 -9.98
C PRO A 28 3.66 -13.19 -9.58
N ARG A 29 3.94 -14.17 -8.74
CA ARG A 29 5.27 -14.40 -8.11
C ARG A 29 6.44 -14.57 -9.08
N GLU A 30 6.16 -14.96 -10.33
CA GLU A 30 7.15 -15.14 -11.38
C GLU A 30 7.76 -13.81 -11.87
N TYR A 31 7.10 -12.69 -11.56
CA TYR A 31 7.54 -11.37 -11.96
C TYR A 31 8.45 -10.74 -10.92
N ASN A 32 9.37 -9.93 -11.40
CA ASN A 32 10.17 -9.02 -10.59
C ASN A 32 10.07 -7.62 -11.18
N GLY A 33 10.43 -6.60 -10.41
CA GLY A 33 10.37 -5.22 -10.85
C GLY A 33 11.36 -4.32 -10.15
N TYR A 34 11.74 -3.28 -10.84
CA TYR A 34 12.64 -2.25 -10.39
C TYR A 34 12.00 -0.89 -10.67
N LYS A 35 11.66 -0.15 -9.62
CA LYS A 35 11.12 1.20 -9.71
C LYS A 35 12.19 2.18 -9.21
N ALA A 36 12.61 3.13 -10.05
CA ALA A 36 13.51 4.23 -9.67
C ALA A 36 12.71 5.49 -9.37
N TYR A 37 13.21 6.29 -8.42
CA TYR A 37 12.57 7.51 -7.95
C TYR A 37 13.59 8.65 -7.89
N TRP A 38 13.14 9.90 -8.11
CA TRP A 38 13.91 11.11 -7.90
C TRP A 38 13.82 11.64 -6.46
N ASP A 39 14.49 12.73 -6.21
CA ASP A 39 14.57 13.43 -4.91
C ASP A 39 13.22 13.99 -4.43
N ASP A 40 12.29 14.22 -5.34
CA ASP A 40 10.90 14.60 -5.03
C ASP A 40 10.03 13.41 -4.54
N GLY A 41 10.58 12.19 -4.57
CA GLY A 41 9.89 10.96 -4.20
C GLY A 41 8.92 10.47 -5.27
N ALA A 42 8.92 11.03 -6.49
CA ALA A 42 8.16 10.55 -7.61
C ALA A 42 8.95 9.51 -8.42
N GLN A 43 8.21 8.56 -9.02
CA GLN A 43 8.81 7.58 -9.91
C GLN A 43 9.38 8.27 -11.15
N VAL A 44 10.59 7.86 -11.55
CA VAL A 44 11.28 8.38 -12.74
C VAL A 44 10.45 8.14 -13.99
N LEU A 45 10.30 9.18 -14.80
CA LEU A 45 9.56 9.16 -16.05
C LEU A 45 10.47 9.44 -17.25
N ALA A 46 9.92 9.29 -18.46
CA ALA A 46 10.62 9.59 -19.70
C ALA A 46 11.16 11.05 -19.71
N PRO A 47 12.38 11.27 -20.22
CA PRO A 47 13.26 10.32 -20.93
C PRO A 47 14.23 9.56 -20.00
N HIS A 48 14.22 9.83 -18.69
CA HIS A 48 15.25 9.34 -17.76
C HIS A 48 15.09 7.84 -17.45
N ASP A 49 13.86 7.32 -17.41
CA ASP A 49 13.55 5.90 -17.26
C ASP A 49 14.23 5.06 -18.36
N LYS A 50 14.12 5.55 -19.63
CA LYS A 50 14.79 4.91 -20.77
C LYS A 50 16.32 4.95 -20.61
N GLY A 51 16.88 6.08 -20.15
CA GLY A 51 18.31 6.21 -19.93
C GLY A 51 18.84 5.18 -18.91
N ILE A 52 18.09 4.95 -17.81
CA ILE A 52 18.42 3.93 -16.81
C ILE A 52 18.40 2.53 -17.42
N ILE A 53 17.35 2.20 -18.19
CA ILE A 53 17.25 0.89 -18.84
C ILE A 53 18.36 0.69 -19.88
N ASP A 54 18.72 1.72 -20.65
CA ASP A 54 19.79 1.67 -21.61
C ASP A 54 21.15 1.37 -20.93
N GLU A 55 21.40 1.92 -19.72
CA GLU A 55 22.62 1.58 -18.94
C GLU A 55 22.57 0.14 -18.40
N VAL A 56 21.42 -0.31 -17.90
CA VAL A 56 21.23 -1.69 -17.42
C VAL A 56 21.50 -2.68 -18.56
N ASN A 57 21.00 -2.40 -19.76
CA ASN A 57 21.16 -3.28 -20.92
C ASN A 57 22.60 -3.36 -21.47
N LYS A 58 23.51 -2.48 -21.05
CA LYS A 58 24.94 -2.57 -21.36
C LYS A 58 25.67 -3.63 -20.55
N ILE A 59 25.08 -4.07 -19.43
CA ILE A 59 25.65 -5.12 -18.59
C ILE A 59 25.51 -6.45 -19.31
N SER A 60 26.62 -7.03 -19.71
CA SER A 60 26.66 -8.26 -20.51
C SER A 60 26.98 -9.50 -19.67
N SER A 61 27.56 -9.32 -18.50
CA SER A 61 27.96 -10.39 -17.59
C SER A 61 27.81 -9.98 -16.13
N ALA A 62 27.55 -10.94 -15.25
CA ALA A 62 27.57 -10.72 -13.80
C ALA A 62 28.95 -10.21 -13.29
N THR A 63 30.02 -10.44 -14.05
CA THR A 63 31.36 -9.93 -13.73
C THR A 63 31.48 -8.42 -13.92
N ASP A 64 30.58 -7.80 -14.67
CA ASP A 64 30.55 -6.34 -14.88
C ASP A 64 29.95 -5.62 -13.66
N ILE A 65 29.34 -6.37 -12.74
CA ILE A 65 28.66 -5.84 -11.55
C ILE A 65 29.63 -5.81 -10.38
N LYS A 66 29.73 -4.66 -9.74
CA LYS A 66 30.51 -4.50 -8.50
C LYS A 66 29.69 -4.94 -7.31
N PHE A 67 30.06 -6.08 -6.70
CA PHE A 67 29.40 -6.59 -5.49
C PHE A 67 30.03 -6.10 -4.19
N GLU A 68 31.24 -5.54 -4.26
CA GLU A 68 31.93 -4.98 -3.10
C GLU A 68 31.41 -3.56 -2.82
N GLY A 69 30.99 -3.34 -1.58
CA GLY A 69 30.49 -2.06 -1.11
C GLY A 69 31.06 -1.70 0.26
N ASN A 70 31.00 -0.42 0.61
CA ASN A 70 31.34 0.04 1.95
C ASN A 70 30.12 -0.07 2.86
N LYS A 71 30.14 -1.02 3.81
CA LYS A 71 29.07 -1.26 4.77
C LYS A 71 28.83 -0.08 5.72
N ASP A 72 29.83 0.76 5.96
CA ASP A 72 29.72 1.92 6.84
C ASP A 72 28.83 3.03 6.24
N LEU A 73 28.55 2.95 4.93
CA LEU A 73 27.64 3.86 4.22
C LEU A 73 26.17 3.38 4.25
N ILE A 74 25.90 2.21 4.85
CA ILE A 74 24.56 1.63 4.92
C ILE A 74 23.93 1.96 6.26
N GLN A 75 22.83 2.71 6.23
CA GLN A 75 22.00 2.95 7.40
C GLN A 75 20.69 2.18 7.27
N ILE A 76 20.40 1.33 8.25
CA ILE A 76 19.11 0.64 8.35
C ILE A 76 18.14 1.55 9.09
N VAL A 77 17.01 1.85 8.48
CA VAL A 77 15.93 2.65 9.06
C VAL A 77 14.69 1.78 9.32
N GLY A 78 13.84 2.19 10.25
CA GLY A 78 12.68 1.40 10.66
C GLY A 78 11.62 2.22 11.38
N GLU A 79 11.35 1.88 12.64
CA GLU A 79 10.25 2.42 13.44
C GLU A 79 10.25 3.96 13.54
N GLU A 80 11.41 4.60 13.52
CA GLU A 80 11.54 6.05 13.54
C GLU A 80 10.91 6.69 12.30
N VAL A 81 11.05 6.05 11.13
CA VAL A 81 10.43 6.49 9.87
C VAL A 81 8.95 6.16 9.86
N ASP A 82 8.58 4.93 10.27
CA ASP A 82 7.19 4.48 10.38
C ASP A 82 6.35 5.51 11.15
N SER A 83 6.84 5.94 12.31
CA SER A 83 6.12 6.87 13.19
C SER A 83 5.94 8.25 12.57
N VAL A 84 6.99 8.80 11.95
CA VAL A 84 6.92 10.12 11.28
C VAL A 84 5.99 10.04 10.06
N TYR A 85 6.09 8.97 9.28
CA TYR A 85 5.23 8.73 8.11
C TYR A 85 3.76 8.65 8.51
N LEU A 86 3.40 7.81 9.49
CA LEU A 86 2.03 7.66 9.96
C LEU A 86 1.45 8.98 10.51
N ASN A 87 2.25 9.73 11.25
CA ASN A 87 1.84 11.06 11.72
C ASN A 87 1.58 12.01 10.55
N LYS A 88 2.42 11.97 9.50
CA LYS A 88 2.22 12.78 8.29
C LYS A 88 0.95 12.37 7.55
N VAL A 89 0.73 11.08 7.36
CA VAL A 89 -0.48 10.56 6.69
C VAL A 89 -1.74 10.94 7.47
N LYS A 90 -1.69 10.93 8.80
CA LYS A 90 -2.82 11.36 9.63
C LYS A 90 -3.24 12.82 9.37
N THR A 91 -2.30 13.70 9.00
CA THR A 91 -2.63 15.11 8.74
C THR A 91 -3.47 15.34 7.49
N ILE A 92 -3.58 14.35 6.60
CA ILE A 92 -4.44 14.45 5.41
C ILE A 92 -5.88 14.03 5.67
N SER A 93 -6.20 13.55 6.87
CA SER A 93 -7.59 13.25 7.27
C SER A 93 -8.44 14.53 7.21
N ILE A 94 -9.52 14.48 6.45
CA ILE A 94 -10.37 15.66 6.20
C ILE A 94 -11.35 15.88 7.33
N ASP A 95 -12.00 14.81 7.83
CA ASP A 95 -12.97 14.87 8.93
C ASP A 95 -12.67 13.79 9.99
N PRO A 96 -11.79 14.07 10.96
CA PRO A 96 -11.50 13.13 12.05
C PRO A 96 -12.71 12.84 12.94
N GLU A 97 -13.69 13.73 12.99
CA GLU A 97 -14.88 13.53 13.83
C GLU A 97 -15.82 12.46 13.25
N VAL A 98 -15.83 12.27 11.93
CA VAL A 98 -16.52 11.13 11.30
C VAL A 98 -15.97 9.82 11.83
N ILE A 99 -14.66 9.68 11.94
CA ILE A 99 -14.02 8.45 12.44
C ILE A 99 -14.45 8.16 13.87
N LYS A 100 -14.47 9.18 14.73
CA LYS A 100 -14.95 9.03 16.13
C LYS A 100 -16.40 8.54 16.21
N ARG A 101 -17.26 9.06 15.33
CA ARG A 101 -18.67 8.62 15.26
C ARG A 101 -18.82 7.19 14.73
N GLN A 102 -17.84 6.72 13.98
CA GLN A 102 -17.82 5.40 13.32
C GLN A 102 -16.75 4.47 13.92
N LYS A 103 -16.32 4.70 15.16
CA LYS A 103 -15.25 3.93 15.80
C LYS A 103 -15.53 2.43 15.89
N ASP A 104 -16.81 2.05 15.96
CA ASP A 104 -17.28 0.68 16.07
C ASP A 104 -17.40 -0.02 14.70
N LEU A 105 -17.13 0.67 13.59
CA LEU A 105 -17.16 0.11 12.25
C LEU A 105 -16.26 -1.13 12.19
N LYS A 106 -16.86 -2.27 11.84
CA LYS A 106 -16.14 -3.54 11.72
C LYS A 106 -15.43 -3.62 10.37
N ILE A 107 -14.12 -3.49 10.42
CA ILE A 107 -13.25 -3.53 9.25
C ILE A 107 -12.53 -4.87 9.21
N VAL A 108 -12.59 -5.57 8.08
CA VAL A 108 -11.68 -6.68 7.78
C VAL A 108 -10.60 -6.17 6.84
N TYR A 109 -9.35 -6.34 7.21
CA TYR A 109 -8.20 -5.95 6.40
C TYR A 109 -7.31 -7.13 6.03
N THR A 110 -6.84 -7.17 4.79
CA THR A 110 -5.79 -8.06 4.33
C THR A 110 -4.71 -7.34 3.54
N PRO A 111 -3.41 -7.59 3.82
CA PRO A 111 -2.28 -7.12 3.02
C PRO A 111 -1.96 -8.04 1.84
N ILE A 112 -2.67 -9.14 1.66
CA ILE A 112 -2.39 -10.18 0.66
C ILE A 112 -0.88 -10.56 0.67
N HIS A 113 -0.37 -10.98 1.85
CA HIS A 113 1.04 -11.32 2.10
C HIS A 113 2.05 -10.16 1.94
N GLY A 114 1.57 -8.94 1.76
CA GLY A 114 2.38 -7.77 1.44
C GLY A 114 2.83 -6.93 2.63
N THR A 115 3.47 -5.82 2.30
CA THR A 115 4.10 -4.90 3.25
C THR A 115 3.11 -4.04 4.04
N GLY A 116 1.87 -3.91 3.55
CA GLY A 116 0.80 -3.16 4.21
C GLY A 116 0.48 -3.66 5.63
N MET A 117 0.80 -4.94 5.93
CA MET A 117 0.64 -5.52 7.25
C MET A 117 1.35 -4.74 8.37
N MET A 118 2.43 -4.04 8.03
CA MET A 118 3.23 -3.31 9.02
C MET A 118 2.59 -2.00 9.46
N LEU A 119 1.96 -1.29 8.54
CA LEU A 119 1.51 0.09 8.78
C LEU A 119 0.01 0.27 8.75
N ILE A 120 -0.73 -0.43 7.89
CA ILE A 120 -2.16 -0.15 7.70
C ILE A 120 -3.00 -0.45 8.95
N PRO A 121 -2.83 -1.58 9.66
CA PRO A 121 -3.55 -1.79 10.91
C PRO A 121 -3.20 -0.76 12.00
N ARG A 122 -1.92 -0.33 12.05
CA ARG A 122 -1.47 0.73 12.96
C ARG A 122 -2.10 2.07 12.62
N ALA A 123 -2.17 2.43 11.32
CA ALA A 123 -2.80 3.64 10.83
C ALA A 123 -4.28 3.68 11.22
N LEU A 124 -5.03 2.62 10.93
CA LEU A 124 -6.45 2.52 11.27
C LEU A 124 -6.68 2.69 12.76
N LYS A 125 -5.90 1.99 13.60
CA LYS A 125 -5.97 2.14 15.06
C LYS A 125 -5.60 3.55 15.53
N GLN A 126 -4.56 4.15 14.97
CA GLN A 126 -4.11 5.50 15.31
C GLN A 126 -5.15 6.57 14.92
N TRP A 127 -5.94 6.30 13.91
CA TRP A 127 -7.05 7.18 13.49
C TRP A 127 -8.29 7.02 14.36
N GLY A 128 -8.42 5.93 15.12
CA GLY A 128 -9.49 5.71 16.07
C GLY A 128 -10.49 4.62 15.69
N PHE A 129 -10.19 3.79 14.71
CA PHE A 129 -10.95 2.57 14.43
C PHE A 129 -10.57 1.50 15.44
N GLU A 130 -11.52 1.07 16.26
CA GLU A 130 -11.29 0.13 17.36
C GLU A 130 -11.57 -1.33 16.95
N ASN A 131 -12.35 -1.53 15.88
CA ASN A 131 -12.86 -2.83 15.48
C ASN A 131 -12.27 -3.31 14.14
N VAL A 132 -10.94 -3.48 14.11
CA VAL A 132 -10.18 -3.90 12.93
C VAL A 132 -9.75 -5.35 13.08
N HIS A 133 -10.20 -6.20 12.17
CA HIS A 133 -9.87 -7.62 12.08
C HIS A 133 -8.98 -7.88 10.88
N THR A 134 -8.05 -8.80 10.99
CA THR A 134 -7.14 -9.15 9.89
C THR A 134 -7.30 -10.61 9.52
N VAL A 135 -6.94 -10.98 8.29
CA VAL A 135 -6.90 -12.37 7.81
C VAL A 135 -5.56 -12.98 8.23
N PRO A 136 -5.50 -13.86 9.24
CA PRO A 136 -4.23 -14.32 9.83
C PRO A 136 -3.33 -14.99 8.79
N GLU A 137 -3.89 -15.80 7.90
CA GLU A 137 -3.16 -16.54 6.86
C GLU A 137 -2.47 -15.61 5.86
N GLN A 138 -3.04 -14.43 5.62
CA GLN A 138 -2.49 -13.41 4.71
C GLN A 138 -1.65 -12.35 5.43
N MET A 139 -1.63 -12.35 6.77
CA MET A 139 -0.75 -11.50 7.58
C MET A 139 0.68 -12.04 7.71
N VAL A 140 1.10 -12.85 6.77
CA VAL A 140 2.45 -13.41 6.68
C VAL A 140 3.10 -12.93 5.39
N LYS A 141 4.25 -12.25 5.51
CA LYS A 141 5.02 -11.81 4.34
C LYS A 141 5.54 -13.01 3.56
N SER A 142 5.12 -13.15 2.33
CA SER A 142 5.58 -14.22 1.45
C SER A 142 5.55 -13.78 -0.01
N GLY A 143 6.68 -13.91 -0.70
CA GLY A 143 6.76 -13.71 -2.14
C GLY A 143 6.14 -14.86 -2.96
N ASP A 144 5.80 -15.97 -2.31
CA ASP A 144 5.13 -17.10 -2.96
C ASP A 144 3.60 -16.95 -3.02
N PHE A 145 3.04 -15.97 -2.28
CA PHE A 145 1.59 -15.69 -2.23
C PHE A 145 0.73 -16.97 -2.05
N PRO A 146 0.94 -17.76 -0.98
CA PRO A 146 0.42 -19.14 -0.90
C PRO A 146 -1.12 -19.24 -0.88
N THR A 147 -1.83 -18.14 -0.70
CA THR A 147 -3.31 -18.13 -0.63
C THR A 147 -3.98 -17.53 -1.86
N VAL A 148 -3.22 -17.05 -2.83
CA VAL A 148 -3.75 -16.39 -4.03
C VAL A 148 -2.90 -16.71 -5.26
N VAL A 149 -3.52 -16.74 -6.42
CA VAL A 149 -2.81 -16.88 -7.71
C VAL A 149 -2.18 -15.55 -8.11
N SER A 150 -2.89 -14.44 -7.90
CA SER A 150 -2.39 -13.09 -8.15
C SER A 150 -2.77 -12.19 -6.97
N PRO A 151 -1.79 -11.48 -6.37
CA PRO A 151 -2.03 -10.64 -5.21
C PRO A 151 -2.64 -9.27 -5.58
N ASN A 152 -3.56 -9.24 -6.53
CA ASN A 152 -4.25 -8.04 -6.95
C ASN A 152 -5.53 -7.83 -6.12
N PRO A 153 -5.63 -6.74 -5.33
CA PRO A 153 -6.76 -6.47 -4.45
C PRO A 153 -8.07 -6.14 -5.19
N GLU A 154 -8.06 -6.00 -6.52
CA GLU A 154 -9.25 -5.86 -7.34
C GLU A 154 -9.83 -7.22 -7.78
N ASN A 155 -9.11 -8.32 -7.56
CA ASN A 155 -9.57 -9.66 -7.91
C ASN A 155 -10.44 -10.27 -6.79
N ALA A 156 -11.58 -10.80 -7.14
CA ALA A 156 -12.49 -11.46 -6.19
C ALA A 156 -11.82 -12.62 -5.44
N GLU A 157 -10.97 -13.36 -6.13
CA GLU A 157 -10.20 -14.47 -5.54
C GLU A 157 -9.27 -13.99 -4.42
N ALA A 158 -8.55 -12.88 -4.63
CA ALA A 158 -7.63 -12.32 -3.65
C ALA A 158 -8.33 -11.82 -2.37
N LEU A 159 -9.59 -11.38 -2.49
CA LEU A 159 -10.40 -10.93 -1.36
C LEU A 159 -11.27 -12.03 -0.75
N SER A 160 -11.31 -13.25 -1.31
CA SER A 160 -12.21 -14.29 -0.88
C SER A 160 -12.12 -14.61 0.62
N MET A 161 -10.91 -14.80 1.14
CA MET A 161 -10.68 -15.08 2.57
C MET A 161 -11.13 -13.93 3.48
N ALA A 162 -10.89 -12.69 3.04
CA ALA A 162 -11.32 -11.51 3.79
C ALA A 162 -12.83 -11.35 3.79
N ILE A 163 -13.49 -11.64 2.66
CA ILE A 163 -14.96 -11.64 2.55
C ILE A 163 -15.57 -12.76 3.41
N ASP A 164 -14.96 -13.94 3.44
CA ASP A 164 -15.46 -15.05 4.27
C ASP A 164 -15.31 -14.75 5.76
N LEU A 165 -14.20 -14.14 6.17
CA LEU A 165 -14.07 -13.63 7.53
C LEU A 165 -15.11 -12.55 7.82
N ALA A 166 -15.31 -11.61 6.88
CA ALA A 166 -16.30 -10.55 7.03
C ALA A 166 -17.73 -11.06 7.19
N LYS A 167 -18.12 -12.10 6.43
CA LYS A 167 -19.41 -12.79 6.63
C LYS A 167 -19.53 -13.42 8.01
N LYS A 168 -18.45 -14.09 8.48
CA LYS A 168 -18.43 -14.78 9.76
C LYS A 168 -18.62 -13.86 10.95
N ILE A 169 -18.04 -12.67 10.92
CA ILE A 169 -18.11 -11.72 12.04
C ILE A 169 -19.15 -10.62 11.83
N ASP A 170 -19.91 -10.69 10.72
CA ASP A 170 -20.84 -9.63 10.28
C ASP A 170 -20.14 -8.26 10.21
N ALA A 171 -19.10 -8.18 9.39
CA ALA A 171 -18.35 -6.94 9.17
C ALA A 171 -19.09 -5.99 8.22
N ASP A 172 -18.71 -4.70 8.30
CA ASP A 172 -19.29 -3.63 7.49
C ASP A 172 -18.53 -3.43 6.18
N ILE A 173 -17.18 -3.56 6.21
CA ILE A 173 -16.32 -3.32 5.07
C ILE A 173 -15.12 -4.26 5.06
N VAL A 174 -14.70 -4.66 3.87
CA VAL A 174 -13.42 -5.33 3.60
C VAL A 174 -12.49 -4.34 2.91
N MET A 175 -11.25 -4.30 3.35
CA MET A 175 -10.15 -3.53 2.74
C MET A 175 -8.97 -4.45 2.47
N ALA A 176 -8.33 -4.25 1.33
CA ALA A 176 -7.12 -4.96 0.96
C ALA A 176 -6.08 -4.00 0.37
N SER A 177 -4.81 -4.31 0.54
CA SER A 177 -3.72 -3.67 -0.20
C SER A 177 -2.96 -4.71 -1.01
N ASP A 178 -2.39 -4.28 -2.14
CA ASP A 178 -1.46 -5.11 -2.88
C ASP A 178 -0.12 -5.26 -2.13
N PRO A 179 0.81 -6.11 -2.60
CA PRO A 179 2.02 -6.44 -1.83
C PRO A 179 2.91 -5.25 -1.48
N ASP A 180 3.03 -4.24 -2.32
CA ASP A 180 3.80 -3.03 -2.03
C ASP A 180 2.94 -1.86 -1.50
N ALA A 181 1.64 -2.12 -1.27
CA ALA A 181 0.67 -1.27 -0.59
C ALA A 181 0.53 0.14 -1.20
N ASP A 182 0.62 0.23 -2.52
CA ASP A 182 0.30 1.46 -3.27
C ASP A 182 -1.09 1.43 -3.91
N ARG A 183 -1.83 0.31 -3.77
CA ARG A 183 -3.21 0.12 -4.22
C ARG A 183 -4.12 -0.30 -3.07
N VAL A 184 -5.42 -0.03 -3.25
CA VAL A 184 -6.47 -0.46 -2.33
C VAL A 184 -7.58 -1.17 -3.10
N GLY A 185 -7.99 -2.32 -2.58
CA GLY A 185 -9.23 -3.00 -2.95
C GLY A 185 -10.24 -2.90 -1.83
N MET A 186 -11.51 -2.83 -2.16
CA MET A 186 -12.58 -2.75 -1.17
C MET A 186 -13.77 -3.62 -1.56
N ALA A 187 -14.48 -4.12 -0.54
CA ALA A 187 -15.79 -4.72 -0.73
C ALA A 187 -16.73 -4.30 0.39
N CYS A 188 -18.00 -4.16 0.09
CA CYS A 188 -19.07 -3.87 1.04
C CYS A 188 -20.34 -4.61 0.67
N LYS A 189 -21.34 -4.59 1.55
CA LYS A 189 -22.66 -5.15 1.27
C LYS A 189 -23.48 -4.19 0.40
N ASN A 190 -24.17 -4.74 -0.61
CA ASN A 190 -25.19 -4.01 -1.37
C ASN A 190 -26.53 -3.98 -0.60
N ASP A 191 -27.57 -3.37 -1.19
CA ASP A 191 -28.91 -3.25 -0.60
C ASP A 191 -29.59 -4.61 -0.36
N LYS A 192 -29.09 -5.68 -0.97
CA LYS A 192 -29.56 -7.06 -0.78
C LYS A 192 -28.76 -7.82 0.28
N GLY A 193 -27.74 -7.19 0.88
CA GLY A 193 -26.84 -7.83 1.82
C GLY A 193 -25.75 -8.69 1.18
N GLU A 194 -25.59 -8.64 -0.13
CA GLU A 194 -24.57 -9.39 -0.87
C GLU A 194 -23.24 -8.60 -0.87
N TRP A 195 -22.12 -9.27 -0.65
CA TRP A 195 -20.80 -8.67 -0.75
C TRP A 195 -20.44 -8.37 -2.21
N VAL A 196 -20.14 -7.13 -2.50
CA VAL A 196 -19.72 -6.65 -3.82
C VAL A 196 -18.38 -5.93 -3.73
N LEU A 197 -17.51 -6.18 -4.71
CA LEU A 197 -16.25 -5.47 -4.85
C LEU A 197 -16.51 -4.08 -5.42
N ILE A 198 -15.80 -3.09 -4.88
CA ILE A 198 -15.75 -1.73 -5.42
C ILE A 198 -14.45 -1.64 -6.20
N ASN A 199 -14.54 -1.51 -7.52
CA ASN A 199 -13.35 -1.43 -8.37
C ASN A 199 -12.62 -0.08 -8.22
N GLY A 200 -11.38 -0.01 -8.73
CA GLY A 200 -10.54 1.17 -8.58
C GLY A 200 -11.16 2.45 -9.14
N ASN A 201 -11.89 2.39 -10.26
CA ASN A 201 -12.57 3.56 -10.82
C ASN A 201 -13.71 4.06 -9.92
N GLN A 202 -14.49 3.15 -9.36
CA GLN A 202 -15.54 3.50 -8.39
C GLN A 202 -14.94 4.10 -7.12
N THR A 203 -13.88 3.50 -6.61
CA THR A 203 -13.12 4.01 -5.45
C THR A 203 -12.58 5.42 -5.70
N CYS A 204 -11.95 5.65 -6.86
CA CYS A 204 -11.47 6.98 -7.25
C CYS A 204 -12.59 8.03 -7.29
N LEU A 205 -13.73 7.69 -7.86
CA LEU A 205 -14.89 8.60 -7.92
C LEU A 205 -15.42 8.94 -6.52
N LEU A 206 -15.53 7.95 -5.63
CA LEU A 206 -15.95 8.15 -4.26
C LEU A 206 -14.98 9.05 -3.49
N PHE A 207 -13.67 8.81 -3.62
CA PHE A 207 -12.65 9.64 -2.97
C PHE A 207 -12.65 11.06 -3.52
N LEU A 208 -12.73 11.23 -4.82
CA LEU A 208 -12.77 12.54 -5.46
C LEU A 208 -14.00 13.33 -5.00
N TYR A 209 -15.17 12.71 -5.01
CA TYR A 209 -16.40 13.33 -4.50
C TYR A 209 -16.27 13.74 -3.03
N TYR A 210 -15.77 12.83 -2.18
CA TYR A 210 -15.59 13.10 -0.75
C TYR A 210 -14.61 14.25 -0.51
N ILE A 211 -13.46 14.24 -1.18
CA ILE A 211 -12.42 15.25 -1.00
C ILE A 211 -12.93 16.63 -1.47
N ILE A 212 -13.48 16.72 -2.67
CA ILE A 212 -13.95 17.99 -3.23
C ILE A 212 -15.07 18.56 -2.36
N LYS A 213 -16.10 17.77 -2.06
CA LYS A 213 -17.24 18.19 -1.23
C LYS A 213 -16.79 18.79 0.10
N ASN A 214 -15.88 18.08 0.80
CA ASN A 214 -15.45 18.53 2.12
C ASN A 214 -14.51 19.73 2.04
N ARG A 215 -13.63 19.82 1.06
CA ARG A 215 -12.75 20.99 0.87
C ARG A 215 -13.56 22.26 0.55
N ILE A 216 -14.55 22.15 -0.33
CA ILE A 216 -15.48 23.27 -0.60
C ILE A 216 -16.17 23.72 0.69
N ALA A 217 -16.68 22.78 1.50
CA ALA A 217 -17.33 23.11 2.77
C ALA A 217 -16.36 23.77 3.79
N MET A 218 -15.07 23.53 3.67
CA MET A 218 -14.00 24.16 4.48
C MET A 218 -13.49 25.48 3.90
N GLY A 219 -14.02 25.94 2.76
CA GLY A 219 -13.54 27.14 2.06
C GLY A 219 -12.15 26.99 1.41
N LYS A 220 -11.77 25.77 1.03
CA LYS A 220 -10.45 25.44 0.43
C LYS A 220 -10.59 24.97 -1.02
#